data_9a5407d06165f7378e842b0771c849e9
#
_entry.id   9a5407d06165f7378e842b0771c849e9
#
_cell.length_a   1.000
_cell.length_b   1.000
_cell.length_c   1.000
_cell.angle_alpha   90.00
_cell.angle_beta   90.00
_cell.angle_gamma   90.00
#
_symmetry.space_group_name_H-M   'P 1'
#
loop_
_entity.id
_entity.type
_entity.pdbx_description
1 polymer ?
#
loop_
_entity_poly.entity_id
_entity_poly.type
_entity_poly.pdbx_seq_one_letter_code
_entity_poly.pdbx_strand_id
1 'polypeptide(L)'
;ERSMQFHKERIEGKPDYERFKELDTKKSDNVVRMIERAYKGGIRAAYALMDTWFVKAPLVCAVRKIGGGAIHVVGRLAMGKDRYAVGSRRYNVHELIALHEREAVVCRKYKCMYFEQRVMMGDTCVKIFFIRVGRNKNWDAIVTTDTHMKFVKAFEIYQIRWNIEVLIKECRQYLGLGSYQGTDFDEQIADCTLCLMTHMVLTLGQRFNEYEALGELFRATRREMFE
;
A
#
# COMPACT_ATOMS: atom_id res chain seq x y z
N GLU A 1 -3.02 -28.28 -12.50
CA GLU A 1 -2.26 -27.10 -13.04
C GLU A 1 -1.10 -26.68 -12.15
N ARG A 2 -1.23 -26.64 -10.82
CA ARG A 2 -0.08 -26.42 -9.92
C ARG A 2 1.01 -27.48 -10.08
N SER A 3 0.67 -28.75 -10.34
CA SER A 3 1.60 -29.87 -10.31
C SER A 3 2.64 -29.86 -11.45
N MET A 4 2.29 -29.38 -12.64
CA MET A 4 3.20 -29.46 -13.80
C MET A 4 4.32 -28.41 -13.80
N GLN A 5 4.12 -27.28 -13.14
CA GLN A 5 5.13 -26.19 -13.05
C GLN A 5 6.13 -26.35 -11.90
N PHE A 6 5.88 -27.30 -10.99
CA PHE A 6 6.61 -27.45 -9.76
C PHE A 6 7.74 -28.47 -9.80
N HIS A 7 7.97 -29.12 -10.93
CA HIS A 7 9.05 -30.10 -11.10
C HIS A 7 10.38 -29.53 -11.57
N LYS A 8 10.43 -28.20 -11.79
CA LYS A 8 11.69 -27.53 -12.14
C LYS A 8 12.60 -27.48 -10.91
N GLU A 9 13.77 -28.09 -11.01
CA GLU A 9 14.80 -27.98 -9.96
C GLU A 9 15.24 -26.53 -9.84
N ARG A 10 15.14 -25.97 -8.62
CA ARG A 10 15.57 -24.62 -8.29
C ARG A 10 16.68 -24.69 -7.26
N ILE A 11 17.70 -23.89 -7.47
CA ILE A 11 18.86 -23.84 -6.56
C ILE A 11 18.50 -22.98 -5.35
N GLU A 12 18.62 -23.54 -4.15
CA GLU A 12 18.39 -22.82 -2.90
C GLU A 12 19.21 -21.53 -2.82
N GLY A 13 18.59 -20.44 -2.35
CA GLY A 13 19.17 -19.11 -2.27
C GLY A 13 19.20 -18.31 -3.58
N LYS A 14 18.73 -18.88 -4.70
CA LYS A 14 18.54 -18.12 -5.94
C LYS A 14 17.18 -17.40 -5.93
N PRO A 15 17.04 -16.27 -6.67
CA PRO A 15 15.82 -15.47 -6.66
C PRO A 15 14.55 -16.25 -7.07
N ASP A 16 14.65 -17.16 -8.04
CA ASP A 16 13.57 -18.02 -8.48
C ASP A 16 13.10 -18.98 -7.38
N TYR A 17 14.03 -19.60 -6.64
CA TYR A 17 13.73 -20.44 -5.49
C TYR A 17 13.01 -19.67 -4.38
N GLU A 18 13.52 -18.50 -4.02
CA GLU A 18 12.92 -17.67 -2.98
C GLU A 18 11.52 -17.17 -3.39
N ARG A 19 11.32 -16.80 -4.65
CA ARG A 19 10.01 -16.45 -5.20
C ARG A 19 9.03 -17.60 -5.17
N PHE A 20 9.49 -18.80 -5.48
CA PHE A 20 8.67 -19.99 -5.42
C PHE A 20 8.20 -20.30 -4.01
N LYS A 21 9.07 -20.19 -3.00
CA LYS A 21 8.72 -20.32 -1.59
C LYS A 21 7.63 -19.33 -1.14
N GLU A 22 7.60 -18.14 -1.73
CA GLU A 22 6.61 -17.11 -1.39
C GLU A 22 5.17 -17.52 -1.76
N LEU A 23 4.97 -18.49 -2.67
CA LEU A 23 3.64 -18.95 -3.08
C LEU A 23 2.85 -19.58 -1.92
N ASP A 24 3.52 -20.27 -1.01
CA ASP A 24 2.90 -20.98 0.11
C ASP A 24 2.82 -20.11 1.38
N THR A 25 3.34 -18.89 1.33
CA THR A 25 3.30 -17.97 2.46
C THR A 25 2.07 -17.06 2.40
N LYS A 26 1.62 -16.60 3.57
CA LYS A 26 0.50 -15.65 3.64
C LYS A 26 0.90 -14.32 2.98
N LYS A 27 -0.03 -13.72 2.25
CA LYS A 27 0.19 -12.41 1.60
C LYS A 27 0.67 -11.34 2.57
N SER A 28 0.16 -11.33 3.81
CA SER A 28 0.61 -10.40 4.85
C SER A 28 2.08 -10.55 5.18
N ASP A 29 2.57 -11.79 5.28
CA ASP A 29 3.96 -12.08 5.63
C ASP A 29 4.90 -11.72 4.47
N ASN A 30 4.46 -11.96 3.24
CA ASN A 30 5.18 -11.54 2.05
C ASN A 30 5.32 -10.02 1.97
N VAL A 31 4.27 -9.25 2.31
CA VAL A 31 4.36 -7.78 2.36
C VAL A 31 5.43 -7.33 3.36
N VAL A 32 5.47 -7.91 4.56
CA VAL A 32 6.50 -7.58 5.56
C VAL A 32 7.89 -7.86 5.01
N ARG A 33 8.12 -9.06 4.42
CA ARG A 33 9.40 -9.43 3.79
C ARG A 33 9.80 -8.48 2.66
N MET A 34 8.84 -8.08 1.83
CA MET A 34 9.10 -7.12 0.73
C MET A 34 9.55 -5.76 1.26
N ILE A 35 8.88 -5.22 2.28
CA ILE A 35 9.25 -3.95 2.92
C ILE A 35 10.63 -4.08 3.58
N GLU A 36 10.90 -5.18 4.26
CA GLU A 36 12.20 -5.43 4.89
C GLU A 36 13.33 -5.52 3.87
N ARG A 37 13.12 -6.23 2.75
CA ARG A 37 14.09 -6.29 1.63
C ARG A 37 14.34 -4.90 1.04
N ALA A 38 13.30 -4.13 0.80
CA ALA A 38 13.42 -2.77 0.29
C ALA A 38 14.23 -1.89 1.26
N TYR A 39 13.95 -1.98 2.55
CA TYR A 39 14.70 -1.26 3.58
C TYR A 39 16.18 -1.68 3.62
N LYS A 40 16.48 -2.99 3.61
CA LYS A 40 17.86 -3.53 3.54
C LYS A 40 18.57 -3.11 2.24
N GLY A 41 17.85 -3.03 1.13
CA GLY A 41 18.34 -2.56 -0.16
C GLY A 41 18.55 -1.03 -0.26
N GLY A 42 18.36 -0.28 0.83
CA GLY A 42 18.65 1.15 0.88
C GLY A 42 17.45 2.06 0.64
N ILE A 43 16.25 1.54 0.37
CA ILE A 43 15.03 2.35 0.23
C ILE A 43 14.60 2.86 1.61
N ARG A 44 14.66 4.16 1.82
CA ARG A 44 14.34 4.83 3.09
C ARG A 44 12.98 5.54 2.98
N ALA A 45 11.89 4.75 2.97
CA ALA A 45 10.55 5.31 3.00
C ALA A 45 10.16 5.69 4.43
N ALA A 46 9.60 6.88 4.61
CA ALA A 46 9.06 7.32 5.90
C ALA A 46 7.71 6.65 6.21
N TYR A 47 6.94 6.29 5.19
CA TYR A 47 5.59 5.76 5.33
C TYR A 47 5.37 4.55 4.42
N ALA A 48 4.75 3.50 4.95
CA ALA A 48 4.14 2.41 4.20
C ALA A 48 2.63 2.67 4.09
N LEU A 49 2.14 2.83 2.87
CA LEU A 49 0.72 3.11 2.61
C LEU A 49 -0.02 1.81 2.35
N MET A 50 -1.11 1.60 3.07
CA MET A 50 -1.83 0.32 3.05
C MET A 50 -3.31 0.50 2.76
N ASP A 51 -3.85 -0.40 1.97
CA ASP A 51 -5.30 -0.53 1.82
C ASP A 51 -5.92 -1.23 3.04
N THR A 52 -7.23 -1.10 3.17
CA THR A 52 -8.04 -1.63 4.28
C THR A 52 -7.75 -3.10 4.58
N TRP A 53 -7.49 -3.91 3.55
CA TRP A 53 -7.25 -5.34 3.72
C TRP A 53 -5.96 -5.64 4.48
N PHE A 54 -4.93 -4.80 4.31
CA PHE A 54 -3.63 -4.96 4.95
C PHE A 54 -3.53 -4.32 6.34
N VAL A 55 -4.45 -3.42 6.69
CA VAL A 55 -4.42 -2.73 8.00
C VAL A 55 -4.95 -3.66 9.09
N LYS A 56 -4.08 -4.57 9.52
CA LYS A 56 -4.32 -5.52 10.63
C LYS A 56 -3.18 -5.44 11.64
N ALA A 57 -3.51 -5.60 12.92
CA ALA A 57 -2.55 -5.45 14.00
C ALA A 57 -1.24 -6.24 13.77
N PRO A 58 -1.23 -7.52 13.39
CA PRO A 58 0.02 -8.26 13.19
C PRO A 58 0.92 -7.62 12.14
N LEU A 59 0.35 -7.17 11.00
CA LEU A 59 1.11 -6.56 9.92
C LEU A 59 1.63 -5.17 10.31
N VAL A 60 0.77 -4.33 10.89
CA VAL A 60 1.16 -2.99 11.35
C VAL A 60 2.30 -3.07 12.37
N CYS A 61 2.18 -3.96 13.36
CA CYS A 61 3.22 -4.18 14.37
C CYS A 61 4.52 -4.70 13.75
N ALA A 62 4.44 -5.62 12.78
CA ALA A 62 5.63 -6.16 12.10
C ALA A 62 6.36 -5.08 11.30
N VAL A 63 5.63 -4.25 10.53
CA VAL A 63 6.24 -3.15 9.76
C VAL A 63 6.90 -2.13 10.70
N ARG A 64 6.30 -1.84 11.86
CA ARG A 64 6.89 -0.94 12.86
C ARG A 64 8.20 -1.44 13.46
N LYS A 65 8.49 -2.73 13.41
CA LYS A 65 9.76 -3.31 13.87
C LYS A 65 10.90 -3.15 12.85
N ILE A 66 10.58 -2.93 11.57
CA ILE A 66 11.58 -2.78 10.52
C ILE A 66 12.39 -1.49 10.76
N GLY A 67 13.72 -1.61 10.68
CA GLY A 67 14.64 -0.50 10.86
C GLY A 67 14.51 0.24 12.20
N GLY A 68 14.17 -0.48 13.27
CA GLY A 68 13.99 0.14 14.59
C GLY A 68 12.83 1.12 14.69
N GLY A 69 11.79 0.94 13.84
CA GLY A 69 10.64 1.83 13.82
C GLY A 69 10.78 3.01 12.86
N ALA A 70 11.68 2.93 11.88
CA ALA A 70 11.90 3.99 10.90
C ALA A 70 10.70 4.21 9.96
N ILE A 71 9.91 3.14 9.72
CA ILE A 71 8.78 3.20 8.79
C ILE A 71 7.47 3.31 9.56
N HIS A 72 6.72 4.37 9.31
CA HIS A 72 5.35 4.51 9.80
C HIS A 72 4.35 3.88 8.83
N VAL A 73 3.23 3.42 9.35
CA VAL A 73 2.10 2.92 8.54
C VAL A 73 1.04 4.01 8.47
N VAL A 74 0.49 4.21 7.26
CA VAL A 74 -0.74 4.99 7.05
C VAL A 74 -1.67 4.15 6.18
N GLY A 75 -2.91 3.98 6.61
CA GLY A 75 -3.84 3.15 5.87
C GLY A 75 -5.30 3.41 6.21
N ARG A 76 -6.21 2.91 5.38
CA ARG A 76 -7.64 2.96 5.65
C ARG A 76 -8.01 1.81 6.59
N LEU A 77 -8.71 2.14 7.66
CA LEU A 77 -9.15 1.17 8.64
C LEU A 77 -10.49 0.55 8.22
N ALA A 78 -10.65 -0.76 8.42
CA ALA A 78 -11.94 -1.41 8.21
C ALA A 78 -12.94 -0.95 9.29
N MET A 79 -14.13 -0.56 8.84
CA MET A 79 -15.25 -0.22 9.73
C MET A 79 -15.94 -1.51 10.22
N GLY A 80 -15.18 -2.35 10.92
CA GLY A 80 -15.57 -3.69 11.33
C GLY A 80 -15.67 -3.87 12.85
N LYS A 81 -15.59 -5.14 13.27
CA LYS A 81 -15.74 -5.55 14.68
C LYS A 81 -14.40 -5.65 15.41
N ASP A 82 -13.27 -5.35 14.76
CA ASP A 82 -11.94 -5.37 15.39
C ASP A 82 -11.93 -4.42 16.60
N ARG A 83 -11.30 -4.84 17.70
CA ARG A 83 -11.30 -4.08 18.96
C ARG A 83 -9.92 -3.53 19.28
N TYR A 84 -9.88 -2.26 19.63
CA TYR A 84 -8.69 -1.48 19.97
C TYR A 84 -8.72 -1.11 21.45
N ALA A 85 -7.57 -1.10 22.12
CA ALA A 85 -7.52 -0.75 23.52
C ALA A 85 -7.34 0.77 23.71
N VAL A 86 -8.16 1.35 24.60
CA VAL A 86 -8.06 2.72 25.08
C VAL A 86 -8.03 2.65 26.60
N GLY A 87 -6.86 2.87 27.20
CA GLY A 87 -6.63 2.57 28.60
C GLY A 87 -6.87 1.09 28.92
N SER A 88 -7.70 0.82 29.90
CA SER A 88 -8.05 -0.54 30.34
C SER A 88 -9.21 -1.19 29.56
N ARG A 89 -9.87 -0.46 28.68
CA ARG A 89 -11.05 -0.92 27.95
C ARG A 89 -10.74 -1.15 26.47
N ARG A 90 -11.54 -1.99 25.82
CA ARG A 90 -11.44 -2.28 24.38
C ARG A 90 -12.73 -1.90 23.68
N TYR A 91 -12.59 -1.16 22.58
CA TYR A 91 -13.68 -0.62 21.79
C TYR A 91 -13.52 -1.02 20.32
N ASN A 92 -14.61 -1.27 19.63
CA ASN A 92 -14.63 -1.29 18.17
C ASN A 92 -14.79 0.13 17.59
N VAL A 93 -14.66 0.26 16.27
CA VAL A 93 -14.74 1.58 15.60
C VAL A 93 -16.10 2.28 15.81
N HIS A 94 -17.20 1.53 15.86
CA HIS A 94 -18.54 2.09 16.03
C HIS A 94 -18.75 2.59 17.46
N GLU A 95 -18.24 1.87 18.45
CA GLU A 95 -18.25 2.29 19.84
C GLU A 95 -17.41 3.58 20.05
N LEU A 96 -16.23 3.68 19.39
CA LEU A 96 -15.40 4.88 19.42
C LEU A 96 -16.12 6.08 18.78
N ILE A 97 -16.80 5.85 17.65
CA ILE A 97 -17.58 6.91 17.00
C ILE A 97 -18.70 7.39 17.93
N ALA A 98 -19.49 6.48 18.48
CA ALA A 98 -20.60 6.85 19.38
C ALA A 98 -20.13 7.66 20.61
N LEU A 99 -18.92 7.39 21.10
CA LEU A 99 -18.34 8.10 22.24
C LEU A 99 -17.82 9.50 21.89
N HIS A 100 -17.22 9.66 20.70
CA HIS A 100 -16.41 10.84 20.36
C HIS A 100 -16.94 11.67 19.17
N GLU A 101 -18.00 11.25 18.47
CA GLU A 101 -18.48 11.98 17.28
C GLU A 101 -18.86 13.44 17.55
N ARG A 102 -19.20 13.78 18.80
CA ARG A 102 -19.50 15.17 19.22
C ARG A 102 -18.26 16.06 19.27
N GLU A 103 -17.08 15.48 19.34
CA GLU A 103 -15.80 16.20 19.34
C GLU A 103 -15.33 16.55 17.90
N ALA A 104 -16.10 16.11 16.89
CA ALA A 104 -15.73 16.29 15.50
C ALA A 104 -15.64 17.77 15.10
N VAL A 105 -14.53 18.11 14.46
CA VAL A 105 -14.24 19.46 13.95
C VAL A 105 -14.32 19.50 12.43
N VAL A 106 -14.58 20.68 11.88
CA VAL A 106 -14.69 20.89 10.43
C VAL A 106 -13.31 21.11 9.83
N CYS A 107 -12.95 20.28 8.85
CA CYS A 107 -11.83 20.54 7.96
C CYS A 107 -12.33 21.26 6.70
N ARG A 108 -12.09 22.59 6.63
CA ARG A 108 -12.53 23.41 5.48
C ARG A 108 -11.86 22.99 4.18
N LYS A 109 -10.58 22.61 4.22
CA LYS A 109 -9.79 22.21 3.01
C LYS A 109 -10.44 21.04 2.28
N TYR A 110 -10.93 20.03 3.00
CA TYR A 110 -11.51 18.81 2.41
C TYR A 110 -13.03 18.72 2.57
N LYS A 111 -13.68 19.79 3.07
CA LYS A 111 -15.14 19.88 3.25
C LYS A 111 -15.69 18.65 4.00
N CYS A 112 -14.99 18.22 5.06
CA CYS A 112 -15.35 17.08 5.88
C CYS A 112 -15.33 17.43 7.37
N MET A 113 -15.98 16.59 8.18
CA MET A 113 -15.81 16.58 9.62
C MET A 113 -14.86 15.45 10.01
N TYR A 114 -14.04 15.65 11.03
CA TYR A 114 -13.18 14.61 11.57
C TYR A 114 -12.99 14.79 13.07
N PHE A 115 -12.68 13.68 13.73
CA PHE A 115 -12.09 13.65 15.07
C PHE A 115 -10.97 12.62 15.12
N GLU A 116 -10.14 12.67 16.13
CA GLU A 116 -9.00 11.77 16.27
C GLU A 116 -9.01 11.04 17.61
N GLN A 117 -8.58 9.78 17.58
CA GLN A 117 -8.45 8.97 18.78
C GLN A 117 -7.14 8.18 18.76
N ARG A 118 -6.40 8.20 19.88
CA ARG A 118 -5.25 7.32 20.08
C ARG A 118 -5.70 6.01 20.69
N VAL A 119 -5.24 4.89 20.11
CA VAL A 119 -5.59 3.55 20.58
C VAL A 119 -4.39 2.62 20.47
N MET A 120 -4.43 1.50 21.17
CA MET A 120 -3.49 0.41 20.98
C MET A 120 -4.04 -0.58 19.96
N MET A 121 -3.27 -0.84 18.92
CA MET A 121 -3.48 -1.87 17.90
C MET A 121 -2.41 -2.95 18.08
N GLY A 122 -2.74 -4.02 18.80
CA GLY A 122 -1.72 -4.94 19.30
C GLY A 122 -0.81 -4.25 20.30
N ASP A 123 0.50 -4.31 20.07
CA ASP A 123 1.54 -3.67 20.88
C ASP A 123 1.93 -2.26 20.38
N THR A 124 1.29 -1.78 19.32
CA THR A 124 1.62 -0.51 18.68
C THR A 124 0.55 0.56 18.98
N CYS A 125 0.99 1.71 19.49
CA CYS A 125 0.13 2.87 19.61
C CYS A 125 -0.12 3.48 18.21
N VAL A 126 -1.39 3.68 17.88
CA VAL A 126 -1.81 4.29 16.62
C VAL A 126 -2.77 5.44 16.88
N LYS A 127 -2.84 6.36 15.93
CA LYS A 127 -3.85 7.41 15.87
C LYS A 127 -4.83 7.08 14.76
N ILE A 128 -6.11 7.09 15.05
CA ILE A 128 -7.20 6.92 14.09
C ILE A 128 -7.85 8.28 13.88
N PHE A 129 -7.99 8.67 12.63
CA PHE A 129 -8.80 9.80 12.19
C PHE A 129 -10.11 9.27 11.64
N PHE A 130 -11.21 9.52 12.32
CA PHE A 130 -12.54 9.25 11.83
C PHE A 130 -13.01 10.41 10.98
N ILE A 131 -13.54 10.14 9.80
CA ILE A 131 -13.80 11.13 8.75
C ILE A 131 -15.24 10.96 8.25
N ARG A 132 -15.96 12.07 8.13
CA ARG A 132 -17.30 12.10 7.53
C ARG A 132 -17.37 13.20 6.49
N VAL A 133 -17.59 12.81 5.22
CA VAL A 133 -17.59 13.75 4.09
C VAL A 133 -19.01 14.21 3.78
N GLY A 134 -19.20 15.52 3.67
CA GLY A 134 -20.44 16.14 3.24
C GLY A 134 -21.64 15.77 4.13
N ARG A 135 -22.77 15.46 3.50
CA ARG A 135 -24.02 15.03 4.17
C ARG A 135 -24.09 13.52 4.41
N ASN A 136 -23.05 12.79 4.10
CA ASN A 136 -23.01 11.35 4.31
C ASN A 136 -23.12 11.06 5.83
N LYS A 137 -23.94 10.08 6.20
CA LYS A 137 -24.08 9.65 7.60
C LYS A 137 -22.98 8.67 8.01
N ASN A 138 -22.30 8.08 7.05
CA ASN A 138 -21.28 7.05 7.30
C ASN A 138 -19.92 7.69 7.61
N TRP A 139 -19.30 7.20 8.66
CA TRP A 139 -17.92 7.49 9.00
C TRP A 139 -16.98 6.55 8.24
N ASP A 140 -15.82 7.06 7.89
CA ASP A 140 -14.66 6.32 7.39
C ASP A 140 -13.49 6.56 8.34
N ALA A 141 -12.43 5.77 8.24
CA ALA A 141 -11.30 5.94 9.15
C ALA A 141 -9.95 5.74 8.47
N ILE A 142 -9.01 6.64 8.75
CA ILE A 142 -7.58 6.52 8.41
C ILE A 142 -6.81 6.31 9.71
N VAL A 143 -5.93 5.33 9.72
CA VAL A 143 -5.04 5.05 10.83
C VAL A 143 -3.60 5.37 10.47
N THR A 144 -2.85 5.87 11.45
CA THR A 144 -1.40 6.06 11.35
C THR A 144 -0.68 5.64 12.62
N THR A 145 0.52 5.08 12.46
CA THR A 145 1.42 4.82 13.59
C THR A 145 2.26 6.05 13.97
N ASP A 146 2.24 7.11 13.16
CA ASP A 146 2.78 8.42 13.53
C ASP A 146 1.73 9.18 14.36
N THR A 147 1.80 9.02 15.67
CA THR A 147 0.82 9.63 16.61
C THR A 147 0.92 11.15 16.71
N HIS A 148 1.97 11.77 16.15
CA HIS A 148 2.13 13.22 16.08
C HIS A 148 1.55 13.82 14.79
N MET A 149 1.25 12.98 13.81
CA MET A 149 0.70 13.42 12.53
C MET A 149 -0.64 14.13 12.71
N LYS A 150 -0.82 15.23 11.98
CA LYS A 150 -2.10 15.96 11.92
C LYS A 150 -3.00 15.38 10.83
N PHE A 151 -4.31 15.56 10.97
CA PHE A 151 -5.32 15.04 10.04
C PHE A 151 -5.04 15.35 8.56
N VAL A 152 -4.82 16.63 8.24
CA VAL A 152 -4.57 17.05 6.84
C VAL A 152 -3.39 16.29 6.24
N LYS A 153 -2.30 16.15 6.98
CA LYS A 153 -1.11 15.41 6.54
C LYS A 153 -1.40 13.92 6.34
N ALA A 154 -2.12 13.30 7.27
CA ALA A 154 -2.51 11.88 7.17
C ALA A 154 -3.38 11.64 5.92
N PHE A 155 -4.34 12.52 5.70
CA PHE A 155 -5.25 12.44 4.56
C PHE A 155 -4.50 12.60 3.23
N GLU A 156 -3.61 13.59 3.11
CA GLU A 156 -2.78 13.82 1.92
C GLU A 156 -1.83 12.65 1.64
N ILE A 157 -1.14 12.15 2.66
CA ILE A 157 -0.27 10.99 2.52
C ILE A 157 -1.07 9.77 2.06
N TYR A 158 -2.24 9.53 2.65
CA TYR A 158 -3.06 8.39 2.26
C TYR A 158 -3.54 8.48 0.80
N GLN A 159 -3.83 9.68 0.31
CA GLN A 159 -4.23 9.87 -1.09
C GLN A 159 -3.13 9.44 -2.09
N ILE A 160 -1.85 9.54 -1.72
CA ILE A 160 -0.74 9.08 -2.57
C ILE A 160 -0.86 7.58 -2.89
N ARG A 161 -1.51 6.79 -2.04
CA ARG A 161 -1.78 5.37 -2.29
C ARG A 161 -2.46 5.12 -3.64
N TRP A 162 -3.29 6.08 -4.11
CA TRP A 162 -3.96 5.97 -5.41
C TRP A 162 -2.99 5.79 -6.59
N ASN A 163 -1.74 6.20 -6.45
CA ASN A 163 -0.74 6.03 -7.49
C ASN A 163 -0.46 4.57 -7.83
N ILE A 164 -0.79 3.62 -6.95
CA ILE A 164 -0.65 2.19 -7.25
C ILE A 164 -1.70 1.72 -8.26
N GLU A 165 -2.93 2.23 -8.16
CA GLU A 165 -3.99 1.92 -9.13
C GLU A 165 -3.66 2.55 -10.50
N VAL A 166 -3.10 3.77 -10.50
CA VAL A 166 -2.62 4.44 -11.73
C VAL A 166 -1.51 3.63 -12.36
N LEU A 167 -0.49 3.21 -11.59
CA LEU A 167 0.61 2.37 -12.07
C LEU A 167 0.09 1.08 -12.70
N ILE A 168 -0.79 0.35 -12.00
CA ILE A 168 -1.35 -0.91 -12.53
C ILE A 168 -2.15 -0.66 -13.81
N LYS A 169 -2.93 0.43 -13.87
CA LYS A 169 -3.69 0.82 -15.05
C LYS A 169 -2.77 1.10 -16.23
N GLU A 170 -1.72 1.89 -16.04
CA GLU A 170 -0.76 2.25 -17.08
C GLU A 170 0.03 1.04 -17.57
N CYS A 171 0.49 0.19 -16.66
CA CYS A 171 1.15 -1.07 -17.01
C CYS A 171 0.25 -1.99 -17.85
N ARG A 172 -1.03 -2.09 -17.51
CA ARG A 172 -1.99 -2.88 -18.30
C ARG A 172 -2.27 -2.25 -19.67
N GLN A 173 -2.44 -0.94 -19.71
CA GLN A 173 -2.85 -0.22 -20.91
C GLN A 173 -1.73 -0.10 -21.94
N TYR A 174 -0.51 0.13 -21.49
CA TYR A 174 0.62 0.46 -22.36
C TYR A 174 1.69 -0.63 -22.44
N LEU A 175 1.87 -1.41 -21.38
CA LEU A 175 3.01 -2.32 -21.26
C LEU A 175 2.61 -3.80 -21.22
N GLY A 176 1.32 -4.10 -21.40
CA GLY A 176 0.84 -5.48 -21.52
C GLY A 176 0.83 -6.28 -20.22
N LEU A 177 0.85 -5.63 -19.05
CA LEU A 177 0.78 -6.34 -17.77
C LEU A 177 -0.44 -7.27 -17.70
N GLY A 178 -0.20 -8.57 -17.54
CA GLY A 178 -1.22 -9.61 -17.49
C GLY A 178 -1.73 -10.08 -18.84
N SER A 179 -1.11 -9.69 -19.96
CA SER A 179 -1.40 -10.21 -21.31
C SER A 179 -0.55 -11.42 -21.70
N TYR A 180 0.50 -11.70 -20.94
CA TYR A 180 1.36 -12.87 -21.16
C TYR A 180 0.58 -14.16 -21.00
N GLN A 181 0.67 -15.06 -21.99
CA GLN A 181 -0.13 -16.30 -22.07
C GLN A 181 0.68 -17.56 -21.75
N GLY A 182 1.97 -17.44 -21.49
CA GLY A 182 2.79 -18.56 -21.06
C GLY A 182 2.35 -19.11 -19.70
N THR A 183 2.59 -20.38 -19.48
CA THR A 183 2.20 -21.10 -18.26
C THR A 183 3.37 -21.29 -17.29
N ASP A 184 4.60 -20.94 -17.70
CA ASP A 184 5.77 -21.03 -16.82
C ASP A 184 5.76 -19.90 -15.78
N PHE A 185 5.99 -20.29 -14.52
CA PHE A 185 5.94 -19.35 -13.38
C PHE A 185 7.06 -18.32 -13.46
N ASP A 186 8.27 -18.75 -13.85
CA ASP A 186 9.42 -17.85 -13.88
C ASP A 186 9.30 -16.84 -15.02
N GLU A 187 8.72 -17.26 -16.16
CA GLU A 187 8.42 -16.37 -17.28
C GLU A 187 7.34 -15.33 -16.93
N GLN A 188 6.30 -15.72 -16.19
CA GLN A 188 5.29 -14.77 -15.71
C GLN A 188 5.88 -13.74 -14.75
N ILE A 189 6.80 -14.14 -13.87
CA ILE A 189 7.51 -13.21 -12.99
C ILE A 189 8.42 -12.29 -13.79
N ALA A 190 9.12 -12.81 -14.80
CA ALA A 190 9.98 -12.02 -15.67
C ALA A 190 9.16 -10.96 -16.42
N ASP A 191 8.03 -11.35 -17.03
CA ASP A 191 7.11 -10.45 -17.73
C ASP A 191 6.62 -9.31 -16.82
N CYS A 192 6.10 -9.64 -15.64
CA CYS A 192 5.68 -8.64 -14.66
C CYS A 192 6.83 -7.72 -14.24
N THR A 193 8.03 -8.27 -14.05
CA THR A 193 9.20 -7.50 -13.63
C THR A 193 9.64 -6.54 -14.74
N LEU A 194 9.72 -7.01 -15.99
CA LEU A 194 10.06 -6.17 -17.14
C LEU A 194 9.04 -5.06 -17.35
N CYS A 195 7.76 -5.37 -17.22
CA CYS A 195 6.69 -4.37 -17.30
C CYS A 195 6.87 -3.26 -16.25
N LEU A 196 7.12 -3.61 -14.98
CA LEU A 196 7.34 -2.64 -13.92
C LEU A 196 8.63 -1.84 -14.11
N MET A 197 9.72 -2.48 -14.55
CA MET A 197 10.98 -1.80 -14.87
C MET A 197 10.80 -0.80 -16.01
N THR A 198 10.10 -1.19 -17.07
CA THR A 198 9.80 -0.30 -18.20
C THR A 198 8.97 0.90 -17.74
N HIS A 199 7.95 0.68 -16.90
CA HIS A 199 7.17 1.77 -16.32
C HIS A 199 8.06 2.74 -15.52
N MET A 200 8.99 2.23 -14.72
CA MET A 200 9.93 3.06 -13.96
C MET A 200 10.81 3.92 -14.89
N VAL A 201 11.36 3.34 -15.95
CA VAL A 201 12.18 4.06 -16.94
C VAL A 201 11.36 5.16 -17.63
N LEU A 202 10.15 4.81 -18.09
CA LEU A 202 9.25 5.80 -18.73
C LEU A 202 8.85 6.91 -17.76
N THR A 203 8.57 6.60 -16.50
CA THR A 203 8.25 7.62 -15.47
C THR A 203 9.43 8.54 -15.20
N LEU A 204 10.66 8.01 -15.22
CA LEU A 204 11.85 8.84 -15.13
C LEU A 204 12.02 9.70 -16.39
N GLY A 205 11.84 9.11 -17.58
CA GLY A 205 11.88 9.83 -18.85
C GLY A 205 10.86 10.97 -18.91
N GLN A 206 9.64 10.74 -18.41
CA GLN A 206 8.61 11.78 -18.32
C GLN A 206 9.03 12.97 -17.45
N ARG A 207 9.77 12.74 -16.38
CA ARG A 207 10.27 13.82 -15.51
C ARG A 207 11.35 14.69 -16.14
N PHE A 208 12.12 14.13 -17.06
CA PHE A 208 13.21 14.83 -17.75
C PHE A 208 12.79 15.40 -19.11
N ASN A 209 11.64 14.98 -19.63
CA ASN A 209 11.05 15.49 -20.87
C ASN A 209 9.69 16.12 -20.50
N GLU A 210 9.30 17.14 -21.22
CA GLU A 210 8.08 17.91 -20.94
C GLU A 210 6.79 17.19 -21.38
N TYR A 211 6.64 15.90 -21.06
CA TYR A 211 5.41 15.16 -21.32
C TYR A 211 4.45 15.28 -20.14
N GLU A 212 3.22 15.67 -20.38
CA GLU A 212 2.19 15.78 -19.34
C GLU A 212 1.71 14.41 -18.83
N ALA A 213 1.67 13.43 -19.71
CA ALA A 213 1.20 12.09 -19.38
C ALA A 213 2.13 10.98 -19.89
N LEU A 214 2.25 9.89 -19.12
CA LEU A 214 3.04 8.71 -19.50
C LEU A 214 2.62 8.13 -20.85
N GLY A 215 1.31 8.16 -21.16
CA GLY A 215 0.79 7.67 -22.43
C GLY A 215 1.26 8.48 -23.66
N GLU A 216 1.62 9.75 -23.50
CA GLU A 216 2.19 10.55 -24.59
C GLU A 216 3.62 10.14 -24.85
N LEU A 217 4.43 10.05 -23.81
CA LEU A 217 5.81 9.54 -23.92
C LEU A 217 5.85 8.15 -24.54
N PHE A 218 4.97 7.24 -24.09
CA PHE A 218 4.88 5.87 -24.64
C PHE A 218 4.59 5.89 -26.16
N ARG A 219 3.66 6.71 -26.62
CA ARG A 219 3.32 6.83 -28.04
C ARG A 219 4.46 7.45 -28.85
N ALA A 220 5.15 8.44 -28.31
CA ALA A 220 6.30 9.07 -28.94
C ALA A 220 7.44 8.05 -29.11
N THR A 221 7.85 7.39 -28.03
CA THR A 221 8.91 6.36 -28.07
C THR A 221 8.57 5.21 -29.03
N ARG A 222 7.29 4.78 -29.04
CA ARG A 222 6.86 3.74 -29.98
C ARG A 222 6.97 4.17 -31.43
N ARG A 223 6.68 5.43 -31.77
CA ARG A 223 6.86 5.93 -33.16
C ARG A 223 8.32 5.92 -33.55
N GLU A 224 9.20 6.43 -32.70
CA GLU A 224 10.65 6.48 -32.95
C GLU A 224 11.27 5.07 -33.15
N MET A 225 10.68 4.03 -32.54
CA MET A 225 11.16 2.65 -32.69
C MET A 225 10.74 1.99 -34.00
N PHE A 226 9.72 2.50 -34.69
CA PHE A 226 9.14 1.88 -35.90
C PHE A 226 9.26 2.77 -37.16
N GLU A 227 9.88 3.93 -37.04
CA GLU A 227 10.37 4.77 -38.13
C GLU A 227 11.86 4.48 -38.44
#